data_5def7b10615c51d7646cb9e8da39d28e
#
_entry.id   5def7b10615c51d7646cb9e8da39d28e
#
_cell.length_a   1.000
_cell.length_b   1.000
_cell.length_c   1.000
_cell.angle_alpha   90.00
_cell.angle_beta   90.00
_cell.angle_gamma   90.00
#
_symmetry.space_group_name_H-M   'P 1'
#
loop_
_entity.id
_entity.type
_entity.pdbx_description
1 polymer ?
#
loop_
_entity_poly.entity_id
_entity_poly.type
_entity_poly.pdbx_seq_one_letter_code
_entity_poly.pdbx_strand_id
1 'polypeptide(L)'
;YVYATIPASAGCEKAPVLGFISHMDTSPAVTDTNVNPRIVENYDGKDIVLNAAENIVMKVEDFPELLHYMGQDLIVTDGTTLLGADDKAGVAEIMTMAETLLMHPEKKHGKIRIGFTPDEEVGAGADHFDVKLFGADYAYTVDGGALGELEYENFNAAGAKLHVYGR
;
A
#
# COMPACT_ATOMS: atom_id res chain seq x y z
N TYR A 1 4.55 -11.09 10.85
CA TYR A 1 5.59 -10.24 10.27
C TYR A 1 6.51 -11.07 9.39
N VAL A 2 6.87 -10.54 8.23
CA VAL A 2 7.84 -11.18 7.34
C VAL A 2 9.00 -10.21 7.15
N TYR A 3 10.23 -10.71 7.34
CA TYR A 3 11.44 -9.91 7.13
C TYR A 3 12.32 -10.57 6.08
N ALA A 4 12.81 -9.77 5.14
CA ALA A 4 13.75 -10.21 4.12
C ALA A 4 14.95 -9.27 4.02
N THR A 5 16.02 -9.74 3.39
CA THR A 5 17.23 -8.95 3.16
C THR A 5 17.73 -9.15 1.75
N ILE A 6 18.01 -8.04 1.06
CA ILE A 6 18.82 -8.04 -0.15
C ILE A 6 20.21 -7.57 0.27
N PRO A 7 21.26 -8.40 0.13
CA PRO A 7 22.63 -8.03 0.47
C PRO A 7 23.11 -6.82 -0.35
N ALA A 8 23.99 -6.03 0.23
CA ALA A 8 24.61 -4.92 -0.50
C ALA A 8 25.38 -5.44 -1.72
N SER A 9 25.37 -4.67 -2.80
CA SER A 9 26.25 -4.89 -3.94
C SER A 9 27.72 -4.75 -3.53
N ALA A 10 28.61 -5.48 -4.19
CA ALA A 10 30.04 -5.39 -3.93
C ALA A 10 30.53 -3.94 -4.03
N GLY A 11 31.20 -3.46 -2.99
CA GLY A 11 31.67 -2.09 -2.84
C GLY A 11 30.66 -1.12 -2.22
N CYS A 12 29.42 -1.55 -1.93
CA CYS A 12 28.38 -0.73 -1.31
C CYS A 12 28.05 -1.14 0.14
N GLU A 13 28.87 -1.98 0.77
CA GLU A 13 28.65 -2.55 2.10
C GLU A 13 28.61 -1.51 3.23
N LYS A 14 29.20 -0.33 2.98
CA LYS A 14 29.24 0.78 3.93
C LYS A 14 28.11 1.80 3.73
N ALA A 15 27.28 1.62 2.71
CA ALA A 15 26.12 2.46 2.51
C ALA A 15 25.10 2.23 3.64
N PRO A 16 24.30 3.24 3.99
CA PRO A 16 23.21 3.07 4.95
C PRO A 16 22.27 1.93 4.55
N VAL A 17 21.77 1.22 5.55
CA VAL A 17 20.79 0.15 5.35
C VAL A 17 19.42 0.78 5.19
N LEU A 18 18.80 0.62 4.03
CA LEU A 18 17.47 1.10 3.75
C LEU A 18 16.43 0.01 4.02
N GLY A 19 15.35 0.40 4.68
CA GLY A 19 14.17 -0.44 4.90
C GLY A 19 12.98 0.00 4.05
N PHE A 20 12.21 -0.98 3.58
CA PHE A 20 10.90 -0.75 2.95
C PHE A 20 9.88 -1.63 3.65
N ILE A 21 8.77 -1.03 4.04
CA ILE A 21 7.73 -1.65 4.85
C ILE A 21 6.38 -1.42 4.16
N SER A 22 5.53 -2.44 4.17
CA SER A 22 4.16 -2.39 3.67
C SER A 22 3.29 -3.34 4.47
N HIS A 23 2.00 -3.06 4.63
CA HIS A 23 1.12 -3.99 5.32
C HIS A 23 0.44 -4.97 4.37
N MET A 24 0.08 -6.14 4.88
CA MET A 24 -0.47 -7.25 4.10
C MET A 24 -1.97 -7.40 4.27
N ASP A 25 -2.52 -6.90 5.36
CA ASP A 25 -3.93 -6.96 5.68
C ASP A 25 -4.73 -5.92 4.87
N THR A 26 -6.02 -6.10 4.84
CA THR A 26 -6.99 -5.18 4.26
C THR A 26 -8.04 -4.83 5.30
N SER A 27 -8.68 -3.68 5.13
CA SER A 27 -9.68 -3.17 6.05
C SER A 27 -10.80 -4.20 6.30
N PRO A 28 -11.13 -4.49 7.57
CA PRO A 28 -12.22 -5.39 7.92
C PRO A 28 -13.62 -4.77 7.68
N ALA A 29 -13.70 -3.53 7.22
CA ALA A 29 -14.98 -2.83 7.01
C ALA A 29 -15.80 -3.41 5.87
N VAL A 30 -15.15 -4.00 4.85
CA VAL A 30 -15.80 -4.61 3.67
C VAL A 30 -15.08 -5.92 3.35
N THR A 31 -15.81 -6.88 2.76
CA THR A 31 -15.22 -8.17 2.36
C THR A 31 -14.12 -8.01 1.31
N ASP A 32 -13.10 -8.82 1.42
CA ASP A 32 -12.00 -8.98 0.47
C ASP A 32 -11.97 -10.40 -0.14
N THR A 33 -13.08 -11.13 0.00
CA THR A 33 -13.20 -12.51 -0.47
C THR A 33 -13.65 -12.54 -1.94
N ASN A 34 -12.92 -13.29 -2.77
CA ASN A 34 -13.17 -13.42 -4.21
C ASN A 34 -13.10 -12.08 -4.95
N VAL A 35 -12.07 -11.29 -4.67
CA VAL A 35 -11.83 -10.03 -5.38
C VAL A 35 -11.75 -10.28 -6.89
N ASN A 36 -12.52 -9.51 -7.66
CA ASN A 36 -12.60 -9.62 -9.12
C ASN A 36 -12.07 -8.34 -9.77
N PRO A 37 -10.76 -8.19 -9.92
CA PRO A 37 -10.16 -6.98 -10.46
C PRO A 37 -10.22 -6.95 -11.99
N ARG A 38 -10.30 -5.75 -12.55
CA ARG A 38 -10.12 -5.49 -13.98
C ARG A 38 -9.40 -4.18 -14.24
N ILE A 39 -8.85 -4.03 -15.43
CA ILE A 39 -8.22 -2.79 -15.88
C ILE A 39 -9.22 -1.99 -16.69
N VAL A 40 -9.31 -0.69 -16.40
CA VAL A 40 -9.93 0.34 -17.22
C VAL A 40 -8.80 1.06 -17.92
N GLU A 41 -8.56 0.72 -19.18
CA GLU A 41 -7.47 1.30 -19.96
C GLU A 41 -7.80 2.74 -20.37
N ASN A 42 -6.78 3.61 -20.32
CA ASN A 42 -6.84 4.98 -20.78
C ASN A 42 -8.13 5.71 -20.33
N TYR A 43 -8.32 5.80 -19.02
CA TYR A 43 -9.54 6.32 -18.41
C TYR A 43 -9.97 7.66 -19.02
N ASP A 44 -11.22 7.75 -19.44
CA ASP A 44 -11.76 8.88 -20.22
C ASP A 44 -12.44 9.98 -19.37
N GLY A 45 -12.41 9.87 -18.06
CA GLY A 45 -12.99 10.85 -17.13
C GLY A 45 -14.50 10.70 -16.90
N LYS A 46 -15.10 9.59 -17.34
CA LYS A 46 -16.54 9.33 -17.10
C LYS A 46 -16.75 8.36 -15.93
N ASP A 47 -18.03 8.22 -15.56
CA ASP A 47 -18.46 7.22 -14.59
C ASP A 47 -18.02 5.82 -15.01
N ILE A 48 -17.53 5.02 -14.05
CA ILE A 48 -17.07 3.66 -14.30
C ILE A 48 -18.16 2.69 -13.83
N VAL A 49 -18.76 1.96 -14.76
CA VAL A 49 -19.67 0.86 -14.41
C VAL A 49 -18.83 -0.29 -13.87
N LEU A 50 -18.86 -0.52 -12.57
CA LEU A 50 -18.14 -1.61 -11.91
C LEU A 50 -18.86 -2.94 -12.12
N ASN A 51 -20.19 -2.98 -11.91
CA ASN A 51 -21.02 -4.16 -12.05
C ASN A 51 -22.39 -3.77 -12.61
N ALA A 52 -22.63 -4.11 -13.85
CA ALA A 52 -23.89 -3.78 -14.51
C ALA A 52 -25.09 -4.60 -13.97
N ALA A 53 -24.85 -5.85 -13.53
CA ALA A 53 -25.90 -6.72 -13.01
C ALA A 53 -26.43 -6.22 -11.65
N GLU A 54 -25.53 -5.70 -10.82
CA GLU A 54 -25.84 -5.16 -9.49
C GLU A 54 -26.06 -3.64 -9.52
N ASN A 55 -25.99 -3.02 -10.70
CA ASN A 55 -26.09 -1.57 -10.89
C ASN A 55 -25.09 -0.77 -10.02
N ILE A 56 -23.85 -1.29 -9.88
CA ILE A 56 -22.79 -0.62 -9.14
C ILE A 56 -22.00 0.26 -10.09
N VAL A 57 -21.99 1.56 -9.82
CA VAL A 57 -21.31 2.56 -10.64
C VAL A 57 -20.46 3.46 -9.75
N MET A 58 -19.19 3.60 -10.07
CA MET A 58 -18.31 4.61 -9.49
C MET A 58 -18.49 5.92 -10.26
N LYS A 59 -19.20 6.87 -9.65
CA LYS A 59 -19.55 8.13 -10.30
C LYS A 59 -18.49 9.19 -10.05
N VAL A 60 -18.17 9.96 -11.07
CA VAL A 60 -17.29 11.11 -10.96
C VAL A 60 -17.85 12.18 -10.01
N GLU A 61 -19.19 12.31 -9.94
CA GLU A 61 -19.86 13.20 -8.97
C GLU A 61 -19.54 12.84 -7.51
N ASP A 62 -19.47 11.54 -7.20
CA ASP A 62 -19.21 11.03 -5.85
C ASP A 62 -17.69 10.98 -5.55
N PHE A 63 -16.87 10.82 -6.60
CA PHE A 63 -15.40 10.66 -6.54
C PHE A 63 -14.71 11.57 -7.56
N PRO A 64 -14.71 12.90 -7.36
CA PRO A 64 -14.17 13.85 -8.33
C PRO A 64 -12.65 13.72 -8.55
N GLU A 65 -11.94 13.06 -7.63
CA GLU A 65 -10.52 12.75 -7.73
C GLU A 65 -10.20 11.86 -8.93
N LEU A 66 -11.16 11.08 -9.41
CA LEU A 66 -11.01 10.26 -10.63
C LEU A 66 -10.55 11.08 -11.82
N LEU A 67 -10.94 12.35 -11.91
CA LEU A 67 -10.54 13.24 -13.01
C LEU A 67 -9.03 13.51 -13.06
N HIS A 68 -8.31 13.33 -11.97
CA HIS A 68 -6.85 13.47 -11.93
C HIS A 68 -6.13 12.32 -12.66
N TYR A 69 -6.85 11.22 -12.90
CA TYR A 69 -6.30 10.01 -13.52
C TYR A 69 -6.71 9.83 -14.98
N MET A 70 -7.27 10.88 -15.62
CA MET A 70 -7.62 10.83 -17.04
C MET A 70 -6.39 10.47 -17.89
N GLY A 71 -6.57 9.55 -18.82
CA GLY A 71 -5.50 9.06 -19.68
C GLY A 71 -4.58 8.02 -19.06
N GLN A 72 -4.87 7.61 -17.82
CA GLN A 72 -4.14 6.54 -17.12
C GLN A 72 -4.98 5.26 -17.11
N ASP A 73 -4.30 4.13 -16.90
CA ASP A 73 -4.96 2.86 -16.67
C ASP A 73 -5.33 2.74 -15.19
N LEU A 74 -6.56 2.34 -14.91
CA LEU A 74 -7.06 2.16 -13.55
C LEU A 74 -7.33 0.69 -13.28
N ILE A 75 -6.94 0.20 -12.10
CA ILE A 75 -7.35 -1.11 -11.62
C ILE A 75 -8.55 -0.92 -10.70
N VAL A 76 -9.65 -1.59 -11.00
CA VAL A 76 -10.90 -1.52 -10.24
C VAL A 76 -11.43 -2.92 -9.96
N THR A 77 -12.27 -3.08 -8.91
CA THR A 77 -13.04 -4.30 -8.68
C THR A 77 -14.41 -4.21 -9.36
N ASP A 78 -15.22 -5.25 -9.21
CA ASP A 78 -16.62 -5.23 -9.59
C ASP A 78 -17.53 -4.52 -8.54
N GLY A 79 -16.93 -3.91 -7.52
CA GLY A 79 -17.65 -3.17 -6.48
C GLY A 79 -18.34 -4.02 -5.42
N THR A 80 -18.23 -5.35 -5.48
CA THR A 80 -18.77 -6.24 -4.44
C THR A 80 -17.79 -6.50 -3.29
N THR A 81 -16.51 -6.17 -3.51
CA THR A 81 -15.43 -6.32 -2.53
C THR A 81 -14.52 -5.09 -2.50
N LEU A 82 -13.64 -5.01 -1.50
CA LEU A 82 -12.45 -4.18 -1.60
C LEU A 82 -11.59 -4.59 -2.78
N LEU A 83 -10.81 -3.66 -3.33
CA LEU A 83 -9.72 -3.96 -4.25
C LEU A 83 -8.50 -4.50 -3.47
N GLY A 84 -8.20 -3.90 -2.33
CA GLY A 84 -7.05 -4.22 -1.51
C GLY A 84 -5.75 -3.58 -2.02
N ALA A 85 -5.84 -2.50 -2.83
CA ALA A 85 -4.66 -1.75 -3.25
C ALA A 85 -3.93 -1.13 -2.06
N ASP A 86 -4.66 -0.74 -1.05
CA ASP A 86 -4.19 -0.43 0.28
C ASP A 86 -4.10 -1.75 1.10
N ASP A 87 -2.91 -2.27 1.41
CA ASP A 87 -1.61 -1.77 0.89
C ASP A 87 -0.86 -2.84 0.04
N LYS A 88 -1.61 -3.69 -0.67
CA LYS A 88 -0.97 -4.67 -1.58
C LYS A 88 -0.26 -4.01 -2.77
N ALA A 89 -0.55 -2.72 -3.05
CA ALA A 89 0.22 -1.95 -4.02
C ALA A 89 1.65 -1.77 -3.54
N GLY A 90 1.85 -1.34 -2.29
CA GLY A 90 3.19 -1.24 -1.69
C GLY A 90 3.90 -2.58 -1.61
N VAL A 91 3.20 -3.67 -1.30
CA VAL A 91 3.77 -5.02 -1.39
C VAL A 91 4.27 -5.31 -2.81
N ALA A 92 3.47 -5.01 -3.84
CA ALA A 92 3.83 -5.26 -5.24
C ALA A 92 5.02 -4.40 -5.68
N GLU A 93 5.06 -3.14 -5.27
CA GLU A 93 6.17 -2.21 -5.55
C GLU A 93 7.49 -2.69 -4.93
N ILE A 94 7.47 -3.06 -3.65
CA ILE A 94 8.63 -3.60 -2.93
C ILE A 94 9.13 -4.90 -3.59
N MET A 95 8.21 -5.80 -3.95
CA MET A 95 8.58 -7.06 -4.60
C MET A 95 9.13 -6.85 -6.00
N THR A 96 8.56 -5.92 -6.77
CA THR A 96 9.06 -5.56 -8.11
C THR A 96 10.44 -4.90 -8.04
N MET A 97 10.66 -4.03 -7.04
CA MET A 97 11.99 -3.47 -6.76
C MET A 97 12.99 -4.59 -6.45
N ALA A 98 12.63 -5.51 -5.57
CA ALA A 98 13.48 -6.64 -5.18
C ALA A 98 13.85 -7.51 -6.39
N GLU A 99 12.86 -7.89 -7.20
CA GLU A 99 13.08 -8.63 -8.44
C GLU A 99 14.01 -7.87 -9.40
N THR A 100 13.74 -6.58 -9.61
CA THR A 100 14.56 -5.73 -10.48
C THR A 100 16.02 -5.70 -10.04
N LEU A 101 16.29 -5.54 -8.75
CA LEU A 101 17.66 -5.50 -8.24
C LEU A 101 18.37 -6.85 -8.34
N LEU A 102 17.65 -7.94 -8.15
CA LEU A 102 18.19 -9.30 -8.30
C LEU A 102 18.49 -9.65 -9.75
N MET A 103 17.65 -9.19 -10.68
CA MET A 103 17.80 -9.43 -12.12
C MET A 103 18.84 -8.51 -12.78
N HIS A 104 19.16 -7.39 -12.15
CA HIS A 104 20.03 -6.34 -12.68
C HIS A 104 21.22 -6.03 -11.75
N PRO A 105 22.23 -6.93 -11.65
CA PRO A 105 23.36 -6.76 -10.73
C PRO A 105 24.24 -5.54 -11.05
N GLU A 106 24.07 -4.93 -12.21
CA GLU A 106 24.71 -3.65 -12.55
C GLU A 106 24.13 -2.46 -11.76
N LYS A 107 22.90 -2.58 -11.26
CA LYS A 107 22.27 -1.58 -10.38
C LYS A 107 22.82 -1.72 -8.98
N LYS A 108 23.79 -0.85 -8.63
CA LYS A 108 24.45 -0.90 -7.32
C LYS A 108 23.59 -0.31 -6.22
N HIS A 109 23.54 -1.01 -5.08
CA HIS A 109 22.75 -0.60 -3.91
C HIS A 109 23.41 -1.04 -2.60
N GLY A 110 23.11 -0.33 -1.52
CA GLY A 110 23.39 -0.76 -0.15
C GLY A 110 22.55 -1.97 0.25
N LYS A 111 22.73 -2.44 1.48
CA LYS A 111 21.84 -3.48 2.03
C LYS A 111 20.42 -2.94 2.13
N ILE A 112 19.45 -3.74 1.67
CA ILE A 112 18.02 -3.43 1.74
C ILE A 112 17.34 -4.40 2.69
N ARG A 113 16.51 -3.86 3.58
CA ARG A 113 15.62 -4.62 4.45
C ARG A 113 14.20 -4.47 3.96
N ILE A 114 13.47 -5.57 3.93
CA ILE A 114 12.04 -5.59 3.56
C ILE A 114 11.29 -6.11 4.77
N GLY A 115 10.19 -5.44 5.12
CA GLY A 115 9.29 -5.82 6.18
C GLY A 115 7.85 -5.81 5.71
N PHE A 116 7.12 -6.91 5.91
CA PHE A 116 5.67 -6.92 5.72
C PHE A 116 4.98 -7.14 7.05
N THR A 117 4.01 -6.29 7.33
CA THR A 117 3.29 -6.24 8.62
C THR A 117 1.85 -6.71 8.47
N PRO A 118 1.28 -7.35 9.48
CA PRO A 118 -0.16 -7.57 9.61
C PRO A 118 -0.79 -6.44 10.43
N ASP A 119 -2.13 -6.41 10.49
CA ASP A 119 -2.92 -5.69 11.47
C ASP A 119 -2.76 -4.15 11.47
N GLU A 120 -2.32 -3.55 10.33
CA GLU A 120 -2.24 -2.10 10.18
C GLU A 120 -3.63 -1.47 10.29
N GLU A 121 -4.59 -2.01 9.57
CA GLU A 121 -5.95 -1.53 9.42
C GLU A 121 -6.78 -1.55 10.74
N VAL A 122 -6.27 -2.25 11.74
CA VAL A 122 -6.83 -2.25 13.10
C VAL A 122 -5.95 -1.51 14.11
N GLY A 123 -4.91 -0.81 13.63
CA GLY A 123 -4.02 0.02 14.44
C GLY A 123 -3.00 -0.75 15.27
N ALA A 124 -2.73 -2.02 14.94
CA ALA A 124 -1.80 -2.89 15.68
C ALA A 124 -0.57 -3.29 14.85
N GLY A 125 -0.39 -2.71 13.67
CA GLY A 125 0.67 -3.06 12.72
C GLY A 125 2.09 -2.94 13.27
N ALA A 126 2.33 -2.05 14.22
CA ALA A 126 3.65 -1.86 14.83
C ALA A 126 3.87 -2.60 16.14
N ASP A 127 2.83 -3.20 16.74
CA ASP A 127 2.86 -3.71 18.14
C ASP A 127 3.96 -4.74 18.41
N HIS A 128 4.25 -5.58 17.41
CA HIS A 128 5.25 -6.65 17.52
C HIS A 128 6.36 -6.51 16.46
N PHE A 129 6.50 -5.34 15.84
CA PHE A 129 7.56 -5.11 14.87
C PHE A 129 8.92 -5.06 15.57
N ASP A 130 9.79 -6.01 15.25
CA ASP A 130 11.13 -6.06 15.83
C ASP A 130 12.10 -5.13 15.09
N VAL A 131 12.17 -3.89 15.53
CA VAL A 131 13.03 -2.84 14.97
C VAL A 131 14.51 -3.25 14.97
N LYS A 132 14.96 -3.99 16.00
CA LYS A 132 16.36 -4.43 16.09
C LYS A 132 16.67 -5.53 15.09
N LEU A 133 15.78 -6.49 14.96
CA LEU A 133 15.89 -7.54 13.95
C LEU A 133 15.79 -6.96 12.53
N PHE A 134 14.87 -6.00 12.34
CA PHE A 134 14.73 -5.30 11.06
C PHE A 134 16.03 -4.58 10.69
N GLY A 135 16.65 -3.83 11.60
CA GLY A 135 18.01 -3.34 11.51
C GLY A 135 18.28 -2.45 10.29
N ALA A 136 17.37 -1.59 9.93
CA ALA A 136 17.56 -0.53 8.94
C ALA A 136 18.04 0.76 9.63
N ASP A 137 18.88 1.55 8.96
CA ASP A 137 19.26 2.89 9.41
C ASP A 137 18.15 3.91 9.12
N TYR A 138 17.46 3.74 7.99
CA TYR A 138 16.31 4.51 7.55
C TYR A 138 15.27 3.57 6.95
N ALA A 139 14.00 3.86 7.13
CA ALA A 139 12.93 3.06 6.53
C ALA A 139 11.84 3.95 5.96
N TYR A 140 11.23 3.46 4.89
CA TYR A 140 10.05 4.03 4.27
C TYR A 140 8.91 3.03 4.40
N THR A 141 7.76 3.51 4.86
CA THR A 141 6.50 2.79 4.69
C THR A 141 5.97 3.13 3.31
N VAL A 142 5.80 2.11 2.48
CA VAL A 142 5.30 2.24 1.10
C VAL A 142 3.82 1.96 1.16
N ASP A 143 3.05 3.01 1.37
CA ASP A 143 1.63 2.97 1.64
C ASP A 143 0.92 4.13 0.94
N GLY A 144 -0.41 4.08 0.85
CA GLY A 144 -1.23 4.93 0.00
C GLY A 144 -1.00 6.42 0.13
N GLY A 145 -1.49 7.17 -0.84
CA GLY A 145 -1.34 8.61 -1.00
C GLY A 145 -1.33 9.00 -2.47
N ALA A 146 -1.16 10.29 -2.76
CA ALA A 146 -1.05 10.76 -4.12
C ALA A 146 0.32 10.38 -4.71
N LEU A 147 0.35 10.17 -6.03
CA LEU A 147 1.59 9.85 -6.73
C LEU A 147 2.67 10.93 -6.50
N GLY A 148 3.82 10.50 -6.00
CA GLY A 148 4.97 11.37 -5.71
C GLY A 148 4.90 12.08 -4.35
N GLU A 149 3.93 11.77 -3.52
CA GLU A 149 3.83 12.28 -2.16
C GLU A 149 4.85 11.59 -1.25
N LEU A 150 5.45 12.36 -0.35
CA LEU A 150 6.34 11.87 0.69
C LEU A 150 5.99 12.56 2.00
N GLU A 151 5.46 11.81 2.94
CA GLU A 151 5.21 12.27 4.30
C GLU A 151 6.42 11.99 5.19
N TYR A 152 6.86 12.97 5.96
CA TYR A 152 8.02 12.86 6.86
C TYR A 152 7.77 13.44 8.25
N GLU A 153 6.53 13.78 8.54
CA GLU A 153 6.09 14.31 9.85
C GLU A 153 5.16 13.32 10.55
N ASN A 154 5.28 13.21 11.86
CA ASN A 154 4.41 12.40 12.69
C ASN A 154 3.46 13.28 13.50
N PHE A 155 2.23 12.84 13.65
CA PHE A 155 1.22 13.50 14.46
C PHE A 155 0.78 12.60 15.61
N ASN A 156 0.46 13.23 16.76
CA ASN A 156 -0.22 12.50 17.82
C ASN A 156 -1.72 12.49 17.55
N ALA A 157 -2.35 11.32 17.73
CA ALA A 157 -3.78 11.16 17.62
C ALA A 157 -4.38 10.68 18.95
N ALA A 158 -5.63 11.07 19.22
CA ALA A 158 -6.39 10.58 20.34
C ALA A 158 -7.85 10.34 19.90
N GLY A 159 -8.41 9.21 20.31
CA GLY A 159 -9.82 8.87 20.11
C GLY A 159 -10.58 8.89 21.43
N ALA A 160 -11.85 9.29 21.39
CA ALA A 160 -12.75 9.21 22.52
C ALA A 160 -14.08 8.56 22.12
N LYS A 161 -14.58 7.67 22.95
CA LYS A 161 -15.90 7.05 22.78
C LYS A 161 -16.82 7.49 23.91
N LEU A 162 -17.88 8.23 23.58
CA LEU A 162 -18.88 8.71 24.50
C LEU A 162 -20.14 7.84 24.43
N HIS A 163 -20.55 7.29 25.56
CA HIS A 163 -21.80 6.59 25.69
C HIS A 163 -22.79 7.44 26.52
N VAL A 164 -23.90 7.82 25.90
CA VAL A 164 -24.96 8.57 26.57
C VAL A 164 -26.16 7.65 26.80
N TYR A 165 -26.52 7.48 28.04
CA TYR A 165 -27.71 6.73 28.42
C TYR A 165 -28.84 7.72 28.72
N GLY A 166 -29.87 7.69 27.87
CA GLY A 166 -31.10 8.45 28.10
C GLY A 166 -31.92 7.90 29.27
N ARG A 167 -32.73 8.75 29.91
CA ARG A 167 -33.72 8.37 30.90
C ARG A 167 -35.07 8.20 30.24
#